data_f15f72999494d736ba8dedbc19c20aab
#
_entry.id   f15f72999494d736ba8dedbc19c20aab
#
_cell.length_a   1.000
_cell.length_b   1.000
_cell.length_c   1.000
_cell.angle_alpha   90.00
_cell.angle_beta   90.00
_cell.angle_gamma   90.00
#
_symmetry.space_group_name_H-M   'P 1'
#
loop_
_entity.id
_entity.type
_entity.pdbx_description
1 polymer ?
#
loop_
_entity_poly.entity_id
_entity_poly.type
_entity_poly.pdbx_seq_one_letter_code
_entity_poly.pdbx_strand_id
1 'polypeptide(L)'
;VVWFGHIGDGNLHINVLKPDDMAQTDFVADCDRVTKLLAERLHAHGGSISAEHGIGLVKKPYLSSTRSATEIATMRGIKAVLDPAGIMNPGKLFD
;
A
#
# COMPACT_ATOMS: atom_id res chain seq x y z
N VAL A 1 7.43 -16.88 7.31
CA VAL A 1 6.83 -16.15 6.19
C VAL A 1 5.97 -17.13 5.38
N VAL A 2 4.76 -16.73 5.07
CA VAL A 2 3.84 -17.52 4.26
C VAL A 2 3.57 -16.76 2.96
N TRP A 3 3.66 -17.47 1.84
CA TRP A 3 3.50 -16.93 0.49
C TRP A 3 2.27 -17.55 -0.17
N PHE A 4 1.40 -16.74 -0.77
CA PHE A 4 0.32 -17.18 -1.63
C PHE A 4 -0.11 -16.04 -2.56
N GLY A 5 -0.87 -16.35 -3.59
CA GLY A 5 -1.30 -15.31 -4.55
C GLY A 5 -2.02 -15.90 -5.74
N HIS A 6 -2.20 -15.06 -6.76
CA HIS A 6 -2.88 -15.40 -8.01
C HIS A 6 -1.89 -15.39 -9.18
N ILE A 7 -1.67 -16.55 -9.78
CA ILE A 7 -0.72 -16.70 -10.88
C ILE A 7 -1.17 -15.95 -12.15
N GLY A 8 -2.48 -15.75 -12.32
CA GLY A 8 -3.04 -15.15 -13.52
C GLY A 8 -2.61 -13.70 -13.76
N ASP A 9 -2.47 -12.91 -12.71
CA ASP A 9 -2.00 -11.52 -12.75
C ASP A 9 -0.67 -11.30 -12.04
N GLY A 10 -0.07 -12.37 -11.53
CA GLY A 10 1.23 -12.33 -10.88
C GLY A 10 1.21 -11.65 -9.50
N ASN A 11 0.05 -11.54 -8.83
CA ASN A 11 0.01 -10.98 -7.49
C ASN A 11 0.53 -11.96 -6.44
N LEU A 12 1.16 -11.42 -5.40
CA LEU A 12 1.75 -12.21 -4.34
C LEU A 12 1.44 -11.57 -2.98
N HIS A 13 0.88 -12.37 -2.08
CA HIS A 13 0.68 -12.02 -0.68
C HIS A 13 1.84 -12.55 0.16
N ILE A 14 2.42 -11.65 0.96
CA ILE A 14 3.52 -11.99 1.87
C ILE A 14 3.01 -11.81 3.29
N ASN A 15 2.90 -12.90 4.03
CA ASN A 15 2.47 -12.88 5.42
C ASN A 15 3.64 -13.21 6.33
N VAL A 16 3.98 -12.29 7.21
CA VAL A 16 5.05 -12.45 8.17
C VAL A 16 4.45 -12.70 9.55
N LEU A 17 4.76 -13.86 10.12
CA LEU A 17 4.32 -14.24 11.46
C LEU A 17 5.32 -13.74 12.49
N LYS A 18 4.80 -13.16 13.58
CA LYS A 18 5.63 -12.71 14.70
C LYS A 18 6.22 -13.91 15.44
N PRO A 19 7.54 -13.97 15.66
CA PRO A 19 8.15 -14.95 16.57
C PRO A 19 7.64 -14.75 18.00
N ASP A 20 7.50 -15.84 18.74
CA ASP A 20 6.98 -15.82 20.12
C ASP A 20 7.89 -15.06 21.09
N ASP A 21 9.20 -15.05 20.82
CA ASP A 21 10.24 -14.41 21.62
C ASP A 21 10.47 -12.93 21.29
N MET A 22 9.75 -12.39 20.30
CA MET A 22 9.88 -10.98 19.87
C MET A 22 8.77 -10.12 20.45
N ALA A 23 9.11 -8.92 20.94
CA ALA A 23 8.13 -7.94 21.40
C ALA A 23 7.29 -7.44 20.22
N GLN A 24 5.99 -7.16 20.47
CA GLN A 24 5.06 -6.67 19.46
C GLN A 24 5.53 -5.36 18.80
N THR A 25 6.05 -4.43 19.60
CA THR A 25 6.55 -3.14 19.11
C THR A 25 7.74 -3.29 18.17
N ASP A 26 8.68 -4.19 18.49
CA ASP A 26 9.86 -4.45 17.67
C ASP A 26 9.48 -5.14 16.36
N PHE A 27 8.54 -6.08 16.42
CA PHE A 27 8.01 -6.76 15.26
C PHE A 27 7.33 -5.78 14.29
N VAL A 28 6.48 -4.89 14.79
CA VAL A 28 5.81 -3.88 13.97
C VAL A 28 6.82 -2.94 13.31
N ALA A 29 7.81 -2.46 14.05
CA ALA A 29 8.87 -1.60 13.51
C ALA A 29 9.67 -2.29 12.41
N ASP A 30 10.00 -3.56 12.57
CA ASP A 30 10.70 -4.33 11.54
C ASP A 30 9.83 -4.56 10.31
N CYS A 31 8.55 -4.84 10.48
CA CYS A 31 7.59 -5.00 9.38
C CYS A 31 7.46 -3.69 8.58
N ASP A 32 7.37 -2.55 9.24
CA ASP A 32 7.27 -1.24 8.57
C ASP A 32 8.53 -0.95 7.76
N ARG A 33 9.71 -1.24 8.31
CA ARG A 33 10.98 -1.08 7.61
C ARG A 33 11.06 -1.96 6.36
N VAL A 34 10.68 -3.22 6.47
CA VAL A 34 10.67 -4.17 5.35
C VAL A 34 9.63 -3.76 4.31
N THR A 35 8.45 -3.32 4.72
CA THR A 35 7.39 -2.84 3.82
C THR A 35 7.87 -1.65 2.98
N LYS A 36 8.59 -0.72 3.60
CA LYS A 36 9.18 0.42 2.88
C LYS A 36 10.20 -0.04 1.82
N LEU A 37 11.09 -0.94 2.18
CA LEU A 37 12.07 -1.51 1.23
C LEU A 37 11.39 -2.24 0.07
N LEU A 38 10.33 -3.00 0.35
CA LEU A 38 9.54 -3.67 -0.68
C LEU A 38 8.85 -2.67 -1.62
N ALA A 39 8.27 -1.59 -1.08
CA ALA A 39 7.64 -0.55 -1.88
C ALA A 39 8.64 0.12 -2.84
N GLU A 40 9.85 0.40 -2.36
CA GLU A 40 10.94 0.94 -3.19
C GLU A 40 11.35 -0.05 -4.32
N ARG A 41 11.46 -1.33 -3.99
CA ARG A 41 11.78 -2.37 -4.98
C ARG A 41 10.67 -2.56 -6.01
N LEU A 42 9.41 -2.57 -5.57
CA LEU A 42 8.26 -2.64 -6.46
C LEU A 42 8.22 -1.46 -7.43
N HIS A 43 8.50 -0.24 -6.93
CA HIS A 43 8.60 0.94 -7.78
C HIS A 43 9.65 0.77 -8.88
N ALA A 44 10.86 0.30 -8.53
CA ALA A 44 11.94 0.07 -9.47
C ALA A 44 11.59 -0.96 -10.57
N HIS A 45 10.68 -1.89 -10.28
CA HIS A 45 10.26 -2.94 -11.21
C HIS A 45 8.87 -2.69 -11.83
N GLY A 46 8.26 -1.52 -11.61
CA GLY A 46 6.93 -1.20 -12.12
C GLY A 46 5.80 -2.02 -11.49
N GLY A 47 6.03 -2.57 -10.30
CA GLY A 47 5.03 -3.35 -9.57
C GLY A 47 4.02 -2.49 -8.82
N SER A 48 3.04 -3.14 -8.19
CA SER A 48 2.00 -2.49 -7.39
C SER A 48 2.12 -2.87 -5.91
N ILE A 49 1.93 -1.88 -5.02
CA ILE A 49 1.90 -2.10 -3.57
C ILE A 49 0.59 -2.76 -3.09
N SER A 50 -0.40 -2.87 -3.96
CA SER A 50 -1.68 -3.50 -3.65
C SER A 50 -2.01 -4.54 -4.70
N ALA A 51 -2.01 -5.81 -4.30
CA ALA A 51 -2.37 -6.91 -5.18
C ALA A 51 -3.84 -6.84 -5.62
N GLU A 52 -4.78 -6.66 -4.66
CA GLU A 52 -6.21 -6.69 -4.93
C GLU A 52 -7.06 -5.82 -4.00
N HIS A 53 -6.58 -5.46 -2.82
CA HIS A 53 -7.39 -4.80 -1.78
C HIS A 53 -7.46 -3.28 -1.89
N GLY A 54 -6.64 -2.66 -2.73
CA GLY A 54 -6.54 -1.21 -2.81
C GLY A 54 -5.66 -0.59 -1.72
N ILE A 55 -5.69 0.72 -1.63
CA ILE A 55 -4.75 1.49 -0.81
C ILE A 55 -5.30 1.75 0.61
N GLY A 56 -6.52 2.29 0.72
CA GLY A 56 -7.13 2.62 2.00
C GLY A 56 -6.31 3.60 2.84
N LEU A 57 -6.15 3.28 4.12
CA LEU A 57 -5.31 4.00 5.09
C LEU A 57 -3.91 3.42 5.19
N VAL A 58 -3.81 2.09 5.24
CA VAL A 58 -2.56 1.38 5.58
C VAL A 58 -1.48 1.56 4.52
N LYS A 59 -1.86 1.55 3.25
CA LYS A 59 -0.92 1.67 2.13
C LYS A 59 -0.78 3.11 1.60
N LYS A 60 -1.51 4.06 2.17
CA LYS A 60 -1.50 5.46 1.79
C LYS A 60 -0.07 6.07 1.74
N PRO A 61 0.84 5.81 2.70
CA PRO A 61 2.21 6.31 2.63
C PRO A 61 3.01 5.81 1.42
N TYR A 62 2.57 4.73 0.79
CA TYR A 62 3.28 4.07 -0.31
C TYR A 62 2.65 4.32 -1.69
N LEU A 63 1.58 5.12 -1.77
CA LEU A 63 0.90 5.40 -3.05
C LEU A 63 1.84 5.98 -4.10
N SER A 64 2.71 6.90 -3.71
CA SER A 64 3.72 7.49 -4.59
C SER A 64 4.79 6.50 -5.09
N SER A 65 4.89 5.32 -4.49
CA SER A 65 5.79 4.25 -4.95
C SER A 65 5.26 3.52 -6.18
N THR A 66 3.97 3.63 -6.50
CA THR A 66 3.34 2.92 -7.61
C THR A 66 2.59 3.83 -8.57
N ARG A 67 2.36 5.08 -8.21
CA ARG A 67 1.67 6.08 -9.04
C ARG A 67 2.49 7.36 -9.13
N SER A 68 2.55 7.94 -10.32
CA SER A 68 3.23 9.21 -10.57
C SER A 68 2.49 10.38 -9.91
N ALA A 69 3.17 11.51 -9.76
CA ALA A 69 2.56 12.73 -9.26
C ALA A 69 1.36 13.19 -10.12
N THR A 70 1.45 13.02 -11.43
CA THR A 70 0.36 13.35 -12.38
C THR A 70 -0.85 12.44 -12.18
N GLU A 71 -0.63 11.13 -12.02
CA GLU A 71 -1.72 10.18 -11.74
C GLU A 71 -2.40 10.52 -10.42
N ILE A 72 -1.66 10.79 -9.35
CA ILE A 72 -2.20 11.15 -8.04
C ILE A 72 -2.98 12.47 -8.13
N ALA A 73 -2.48 13.48 -8.84
CA ALA A 73 -3.18 14.74 -9.05
C ALA A 73 -4.51 14.54 -9.81
N THR A 74 -4.50 13.67 -10.82
CA THR A 74 -5.71 13.31 -11.57
C THR A 74 -6.72 12.59 -10.67
N MET A 75 -6.29 11.64 -9.87
CA MET A 75 -7.14 10.93 -8.91
C MET A 75 -7.77 11.89 -7.90
N ARG A 76 -7.01 12.86 -7.39
CA ARG A 76 -7.52 13.92 -6.49
C ARG A 76 -8.57 14.78 -7.21
N GLY A 77 -8.35 15.13 -8.47
CA GLY A 77 -9.31 15.88 -9.28
C GLY A 77 -10.63 15.14 -9.44
N ILE A 78 -10.59 13.86 -9.76
CA ILE A 78 -11.78 13.00 -9.86
C ILE A 78 -12.52 12.96 -8.51
N LYS A 79 -11.81 12.74 -7.42
CA LYS A 79 -12.36 12.74 -6.06
C LYS A 79 -13.06 14.05 -5.74
N ALA A 80 -12.45 15.18 -6.05
CA ALA A 80 -13.01 16.51 -5.78
C ALA A 80 -14.29 16.79 -6.57
N VAL A 81 -14.40 16.28 -7.79
CA VAL A 81 -15.62 16.42 -8.62
C VAL A 81 -16.77 15.59 -8.04
N LEU A 82 -16.50 14.35 -7.62
CA LEU A 82 -17.53 13.42 -7.14
C LEU A 82 -17.89 13.61 -5.67
N ASP A 83 -16.99 14.13 -4.89
CA ASP A 83 -17.14 14.34 -3.44
C ASP A 83 -16.56 15.70 -3.02
N PRO A 84 -17.17 16.82 -3.46
CA PRO A 84 -16.66 18.15 -3.16
C PRO A 84 -16.70 18.51 -1.67
N ALA A 85 -17.59 17.87 -0.90
CA ALA A 85 -17.69 18.07 0.55
C ALA A 85 -16.72 17.22 1.37
N GLY A 86 -16.02 16.25 0.72
CA GLY A 86 -15.05 15.38 1.39
C GLY A 86 -15.63 14.46 2.45
N ILE A 87 -16.89 14.04 2.30
CA ILE A 87 -17.60 13.20 3.28
C ILE A 87 -17.56 11.70 2.96
N MET A 88 -17.16 11.34 1.74
CA MET A 88 -17.06 9.95 1.29
C MET A 88 -15.67 9.40 1.58
N ASN A 89 -15.59 8.45 2.51
CA ASN A 89 -14.32 7.80 2.92
C ASN A 89 -13.19 8.81 3.19
N PRO A 90 -13.37 9.78 4.08
CA PRO A 90 -12.37 10.81 4.31
C PRO A 90 -11.04 10.23 4.78
N GLY A 91 -9.93 10.79 4.28
CA GLY A 91 -8.60 10.38 4.65
C GLY A 91 -8.10 9.06 4.07
N LYS A 92 -8.88 8.38 3.24
CA LYS A 92 -8.46 7.15 2.54
C LYS A 92 -7.77 7.53 1.23
N LEU A 93 -6.87 6.68 0.77
CA LEU A 93 -6.12 6.77 -0.49
C LEU A 93 -5.11 7.93 -0.50
N PHE A 94 -5.54 9.14 -0.27
CA PHE A 94 -4.72 10.35 -0.11
C PHE A 94 -5.42 11.36 0.81
N ASP A 95 -4.69 12.36 1.23
CA ASP A 95 -5.22 13.47 2.05
C ASP A 95 -6.03 14.48 1.25
#